data_492612e4a26112a004c9e04baac938ae
#
_entry.id   492612e4a26112a004c9e04baac938ae
#
_cell.length_a   1.000
_cell.length_b   1.000
_cell.length_c   1.000
_cell.angle_alpha   90.00
_cell.angle_beta   90.00
_cell.angle_gamma   90.00
#
_symmetry.space_group_name_H-M   'P 1'
#
loop_
_entity.id
_entity.type
_entity.pdbx_description
1 polymer ?
#
loop_
_entity_poly.entity_id
_entity_poly.type
_entity_poly.pdbx_seq_one_letter_code
_entity_poly.pdbx_strand_id
1 'polypeptide(L)'
;MPRRTTQSTPRHAGAHAIPPEDAALPDAAAFITEQRPDTEGPPAGPAFARGLWRIAAADVSSGNTVELLHDGPRTYEAMVAAIAAARESVVLESYILRSDDTGQRFASALVDAATRGVDVRVLTDWIGMRGIRSSFVANLRRAGVELRVFNPPGFRAWFGLVPRDHRKLLVVDRTVGITGGVGIGDEWMGKTSRHRGHWRDTAVRIEGLAARHMHTAFETMWQRSYKRERRGSHRFTSSVARGAHLDPATAEPALVGIVEGEPFRMRIARALQMQAISAERSIWIANAYFVPSWSEIEALMGAARDGVDVRILVPQRNDHPWVTLLTRRYYRRLLTNGVRIWEYKGAMMHAKTSVVDGRWVRVGSTDFNPLGVAINYELDAVIEDPALGAKAEAMFLADLERSKEITMRSRVVGR
;
A
#
# COMPACT_ATOMS: atom_id res chain seq x y z
N MET A 1 -16.72 -9.36 78.17
CA MET A 1 -16.22 -8.77 76.97
C MET A 1 -14.96 -9.53 76.55
N PRO A 2 -14.99 -10.38 75.48
CA PRO A 2 -13.82 -11.14 75.10
C PRO A 2 -13.01 -10.39 74.03
N ARG A 3 -11.71 -10.58 74.09
CA ARG A 3 -10.67 -10.04 73.21
C ARG A 3 -10.78 -10.65 71.84
N ARG A 4 -10.71 -9.80 70.78
CA ARG A 4 -10.53 -10.25 69.39
C ARG A 4 -9.07 -10.57 69.13
N THR A 5 -8.79 -11.81 68.76
CA THR A 5 -7.52 -12.30 68.21
C THR A 5 -7.46 -11.95 66.73
N THR A 6 -6.45 -11.20 66.33
CA THR A 6 -6.10 -10.93 64.91
C THR A 6 -5.27 -12.10 64.40
N GLN A 7 -5.80 -12.81 63.43
CA GLN A 7 -5.02 -13.80 62.65
C GLN A 7 -4.21 -13.08 61.54
N SER A 8 -2.90 -13.24 61.57
CA SER A 8 -1.97 -12.81 60.54
C SER A 8 -1.91 -13.84 59.44
N THR A 9 -2.24 -13.45 58.23
CA THR A 9 -2.01 -14.25 56.98
C THR A 9 -0.52 -14.21 56.61
N PRO A 10 0.10 -15.33 56.25
CA PRO A 10 1.48 -15.33 55.78
C PRO A 10 1.57 -14.84 54.33
N ARG A 11 2.46 -13.88 54.08
CA ARG A 11 2.88 -13.45 52.75
C ARG A 11 3.74 -14.55 52.13
N HIS A 12 3.24 -15.22 51.06
CA HIS A 12 4.06 -16.00 50.16
C HIS A 12 4.88 -15.07 49.28
N ALA A 13 6.17 -14.90 49.59
CA ALA A 13 7.18 -14.41 48.68
C ALA A 13 7.60 -15.55 47.75
N GLY A 14 7.01 -15.67 46.58
CA GLY A 14 7.49 -16.55 45.50
C GLY A 14 8.77 -15.97 44.93
N ALA A 15 9.94 -16.46 45.35
CA ALA A 15 11.18 -16.24 44.66
C ALA A 15 11.10 -17.00 43.31
N HIS A 16 11.07 -16.28 42.21
CA HIS A 16 11.32 -16.87 40.88
C HIS A 16 12.77 -17.39 40.87
N ALA A 17 12.94 -18.71 40.97
CA ALA A 17 14.22 -19.36 40.76
C ALA A 17 14.63 -19.13 39.28
N ILE A 18 15.80 -18.55 39.07
CA ILE A 18 16.45 -18.48 37.76
C ILE A 18 16.78 -19.92 37.39
N PRO A 19 16.35 -20.45 36.21
CA PRO A 19 16.71 -21.77 35.81
C PRO A 19 18.23 -21.88 35.58
N PRO A 20 18.84 -23.07 35.80
CA PRO A 20 20.28 -23.27 35.63
C PRO A 20 20.70 -22.97 34.19
N GLU A 21 21.88 -22.40 34.02
CA GLU A 21 22.45 -21.94 32.73
C GLU A 21 22.59 -23.06 31.66
N ASP A 22 22.46 -24.32 32.04
CA ASP A 22 22.59 -25.50 31.16
C ASP A 22 21.21 -26.09 30.69
N ALA A 23 20.09 -25.43 30.94
CA ALA A 23 18.83 -25.88 30.39
C ALA A 23 18.84 -25.63 28.88
N ALA A 24 18.94 -26.71 28.10
CA ALA A 24 18.82 -26.64 26.64
C ALA A 24 17.56 -25.82 26.27
N LEU A 25 17.75 -24.74 25.51
CA LEU A 25 16.65 -23.94 25.00
C LEU A 25 15.71 -24.89 24.22
N PRO A 26 14.40 -24.83 24.43
CA PRO A 26 13.46 -25.64 23.66
C PRO A 26 13.68 -25.36 22.17
N ASP A 27 13.64 -26.43 21.37
CA ASP A 27 13.84 -26.34 19.92
C ASP A 27 12.92 -25.24 19.35
N ALA A 28 13.52 -24.18 18.85
CA ALA A 28 12.80 -23.04 18.28
C ALA A 28 11.90 -23.46 17.11
N ALA A 29 12.27 -24.55 16.42
CA ALA A 29 11.44 -25.12 15.34
C ALA A 29 10.15 -25.78 15.90
N ALA A 30 10.26 -26.50 17.04
CA ALA A 30 9.10 -27.11 17.71
C ALA A 30 8.15 -26.03 18.25
N PHE A 31 8.68 -24.95 18.86
CA PHE A 31 7.87 -23.84 19.37
C PHE A 31 7.11 -23.08 18.27
N ILE A 32 7.73 -22.93 17.08
CA ILE A 32 7.06 -22.30 15.91
C ILE A 32 5.96 -23.20 15.36
N THR A 33 6.12 -24.52 15.40
CA THR A 33 5.15 -25.49 14.87
C THR A 33 3.94 -25.61 15.79
N GLU A 34 4.10 -25.54 17.09
CA GLU A 34 3.03 -25.71 18.07
C GLU A 34 2.04 -24.51 18.14
N GLN A 35 2.46 -23.33 17.68
CA GLN A 35 1.62 -22.13 17.67
C GLN A 35 0.90 -21.83 16.34
N ARG A 36 0.88 -22.78 15.39
CA ARG A 36 0.21 -22.65 14.09
C ARG A 36 -0.93 -23.63 13.91
N PRO A 37 -2.14 -23.32 14.37
CA PRO A 37 -3.30 -24.09 13.91
C PRO A 37 -3.56 -23.70 12.43
N ASP A 38 -3.53 -24.69 11.55
CA ASP A 38 -4.05 -24.68 10.18
C ASP A 38 -3.46 -23.68 9.15
N THR A 39 -2.21 -23.29 9.29
CA THR A 39 -1.52 -22.60 8.21
C THR A 39 -0.57 -23.55 7.48
N GLU A 40 -0.70 -23.64 6.17
CA GLU A 40 0.34 -24.21 5.29
C GLU A 40 1.70 -23.65 5.69
N GLY A 41 2.73 -24.48 5.68
CA GLY A 41 4.09 -24.10 6.12
C GLY A 41 4.66 -22.87 5.38
N PRO A 42 5.81 -22.34 5.79
CA PRO A 42 6.43 -21.22 5.10
C PRO A 42 6.65 -21.56 3.63
N PRO A 43 6.48 -20.58 2.71
CA PRO A 43 6.59 -20.82 1.30
C PRO A 43 7.95 -21.46 0.96
N ALA A 44 7.93 -22.56 0.23
CA ALA A 44 9.13 -23.02 -0.45
C ALA A 44 9.40 -22.04 -1.60
N GLY A 45 10.53 -21.36 -1.61
CA GLY A 45 10.84 -20.36 -2.64
C GLY A 45 11.97 -19.42 -2.24
N PRO A 46 12.23 -18.37 -3.02
CA PRO A 46 13.28 -17.40 -2.79
C PRO A 46 13.21 -16.83 -1.37
N ALA A 47 14.37 -16.55 -0.76
CA ALA A 47 14.43 -16.00 0.60
C ALA A 47 13.63 -14.72 0.76
N PHE A 48 13.52 -13.92 -0.31
CA PHE A 48 12.73 -12.69 -0.32
C PHE A 48 11.22 -12.96 -0.16
N ALA A 49 10.67 -13.94 -0.86
CA ALA A 49 9.25 -14.31 -0.73
C ALA A 49 8.92 -14.76 0.71
N ARG A 50 9.79 -15.62 1.29
CA ARG A 50 9.67 -16.02 2.69
C ARG A 50 9.80 -14.85 3.66
N GLY A 51 10.70 -13.90 3.36
CA GLY A 51 10.86 -12.67 4.12
C GLY A 51 9.60 -11.83 4.11
N LEU A 52 9.03 -11.53 2.95
CA LEU A 52 7.78 -10.76 2.81
C LEU A 52 6.63 -11.41 3.60
N TRP A 53 6.46 -12.72 3.47
CA TRP A 53 5.44 -13.45 4.21
C TRP A 53 5.64 -13.35 5.73
N ARG A 54 6.89 -13.57 6.22
CA ARG A 54 7.19 -13.58 7.66
C ARG A 54 7.11 -12.21 8.33
N ILE A 55 7.64 -11.17 7.69
CA ILE A 55 7.78 -9.85 8.34
C ILE A 55 6.70 -8.87 7.95
N ALA A 56 6.16 -8.96 6.74
CA ALA A 56 5.12 -8.08 6.23
C ALA A 56 3.73 -8.75 6.17
N ALA A 57 3.65 -10.04 6.48
CA ALA A 57 2.42 -10.85 6.34
C ALA A 57 1.79 -10.66 4.94
N ALA A 58 2.62 -10.65 3.90
CA ALA A 58 2.19 -10.53 2.52
C ALA A 58 1.58 -11.84 2.04
N ASP A 59 0.49 -11.77 1.29
CA ASP A 59 -0.02 -12.92 0.53
C ASP A 59 0.81 -13.04 -0.75
N VAL A 60 1.68 -14.05 -0.83
CA VAL A 60 2.66 -14.22 -1.92
C VAL A 60 2.23 -15.35 -2.84
N SER A 61 2.32 -15.13 -4.15
CA SER A 61 2.04 -16.14 -5.18
C SER A 61 2.97 -15.99 -6.37
N SER A 62 3.26 -17.12 -7.04
CA SER A 62 3.91 -17.21 -8.35
C SER A 62 2.87 -17.43 -9.46
N GLY A 63 3.31 -17.46 -10.71
CA GLY A 63 2.40 -17.72 -11.83
C GLY A 63 1.52 -16.54 -12.24
N ASN A 64 1.88 -15.32 -11.85
CA ASN A 64 1.13 -14.14 -12.20
C ASN A 64 1.67 -13.49 -13.48
N THR A 65 0.78 -12.93 -14.30
CA THR A 65 1.14 -12.02 -15.37
C THR A 65 1.00 -10.58 -14.86
N VAL A 66 1.99 -9.73 -15.13
CA VAL A 66 2.03 -8.35 -14.63
C VAL A 66 2.27 -7.36 -15.76
N GLU A 67 1.56 -6.23 -15.73
CA GLU A 67 1.72 -5.12 -16.67
C GLU A 67 1.83 -3.81 -15.91
N LEU A 68 2.89 -3.03 -16.17
CA LEU A 68 3.06 -1.70 -15.63
C LEU A 68 2.20 -0.70 -16.40
N LEU A 69 1.35 0.03 -15.71
CA LEU A 69 0.46 1.03 -16.28
C LEU A 69 0.99 2.43 -15.93
N HIS A 70 1.45 3.12 -16.94
CA HIS A 70 2.01 4.46 -16.82
C HIS A 70 0.89 5.51 -16.97
N ASP A 71 0.71 6.33 -15.94
CA ASP A 71 -0.24 7.44 -15.85
C ASP A 71 -1.76 7.08 -15.85
N GLY A 72 -2.57 8.07 -15.52
CA GLY A 72 -4.01 7.95 -15.44
C GLY A 72 -4.68 7.46 -16.72
N PRO A 73 -4.39 8.04 -17.91
CA PRO A 73 -5.05 7.62 -19.15
C PRO A 73 -4.93 6.12 -19.41
N ARG A 74 -3.70 5.57 -19.34
CA ARG A 74 -3.46 4.13 -19.56
C ARG A 74 -4.13 3.27 -18.48
N THR A 75 -4.06 3.72 -17.22
CA THR A 75 -4.71 3.02 -16.10
C THR A 75 -6.22 2.97 -16.26
N TYR A 76 -6.85 4.10 -16.64
CA TYR A 76 -8.30 4.14 -16.83
C TYR A 76 -8.79 3.34 -18.02
N GLU A 77 -8.02 3.32 -19.12
CA GLU A 77 -8.31 2.43 -20.25
C GLU A 77 -8.34 0.96 -19.81
N ALA A 78 -7.30 0.52 -19.09
CA ALA A 78 -7.21 -0.84 -18.58
C ALA A 78 -8.33 -1.17 -17.58
N MET A 79 -8.66 -0.24 -16.66
CA MET A 79 -9.73 -0.43 -15.67
C MET A 79 -11.10 -0.53 -16.35
N VAL A 80 -11.44 0.40 -17.25
CA VAL A 80 -12.73 0.41 -17.94
C VAL A 80 -12.88 -0.81 -18.85
N ALA A 81 -11.81 -1.22 -19.54
CA ALA A 81 -11.81 -2.44 -20.36
C ALA A 81 -12.04 -3.69 -19.49
N ALA A 82 -11.41 -3.78 -18.33
CA ALA A 82 -11.63 -4.90 -17.39
C ALA A 82 -13.09 -4.93 -16.89
N ILE A 83 -13.65 -3.80 -16.50
CA ILE A 83 -15.07 -3.70 -16.06
C ILE A 83 -16.02 -4.11 -17.20
N ALA A 84 -15.74 -3.67 -18.44
CA ALA A 84 -16.55 -4.03 -19.59
C ALA A 84 -16.53 -5.54 -19.90
N ALA A 85 -15.40 -6.21 -19.64
CA ALA A 85 -15.23 -7.65 -19.83
C ALA A 85 -15.79 -8.50 -18.67
N ALA A 86 -16.19 -7.90 -17.54
CA ALA A 86 -16.66 -8.58 -16.35
C ALA A 86 -17.87 -9.49 -16.61
N ARG A 87 -17.84 -10.68 -16.02
CA ARG A 87 -18.90 -11.71 -16.15
C ARG A 87 -19.56 -12.07 -14.82
N GLU A 88 -18.78 -12.06 -13.71
CA GLU A 88 -19.26 -12.49 -12.40
C GLU A 88 -19.28 -11.34 -11.40
N SER A 89 -18.16 -10.62 -11.26
CA SER A 89 -18.02 -9.62 -10.19
C SER A 89 -17.05 -8.50 -10.55
N VAL A 90 -17.36 -7.30 -10.06
CA VAL A 90 -16.49 -6.14 -10.05
C VAL A 90 -16.44 -5.57 -8.65
N VAL A 91 -15.25 -5.51 -8.05
CA VAL A 91 -15.04 -4.80 -6.80
C VAL A 91 -14.09 -3.62 -7.04
N LEU A 92 -14.50 -2.44 -6.62
CA LEU A 92 -13.75 -1.20 -6.75
C LEU A 92 -13.57 -0.57 -5.37
N GLU A 93 -12.34 -0.35 -4.96
CA GLU A 93 -11.97 0.39 -3.75
C GLU A 93 -11.17 1.61 -4.17
N SER A 94 -11.63 2.82 -3.82
CA SER A 94 -10.94 4.04 -4.20
C SER A 94 -11.06 5.11 -3.14
N TYR A 95 -9.91 5.63 -2.69
CA TYR A 95 -9.88 6.76 -1.76
C TYR A 95 -10.53 8.00 -2.40
N ILE A 96 -10.10 8.38 -3.60
CA ILE A 96 -10.67 9.49 -4.36
C ILE A 96 -11.65 8.94 -5.40
N LEU A 97 -12.92 9.34 -5.27
CA LEU A 97 -13.96 9.13 -6.26
C LEU A 97 -14.66 10.48 -6.51
N ARG A 98 -14.56 10.96 -7.75
CA ARG A 98 -15.19 12.23 -8.17
C ARG A 98 -16.47 11.99 -8.97
N SER A 99 -17.27 13.05 -9.15
CA SER A 99 -18.42 13.07 -10.05
C SER A 99 -18.18 13.99 -11.26
N ASP A 100 -16.92 14.14 -11.65
CA ASP A 100 -16.42 14.81 -12.85
C ASP A 100 -16.54 13.91 -14.10
N ASP A 101 -15.95 14.32 -15.23
CA ASP A 101 -16.04 13.54 -16.48
C ASP A 101 -15.44 12.14 -16.34
N THR A 102 -14.32 12.02 -15.67
CA THR A 102 -13.66 10.73 -15.38
C THR A 102 -14.57 9.88 -14.49
N GLY A 103 -15.10 10.43 -13.41
CA GLY A 103 -16.05 9.73 -12.53
C GLY A 103 -17.31 9.27 -13.27
N GLN A 104 -17.87 10.09 -14.18
CA GLN A 104 -19.02 9.70 -14.98
C GLN A 104 -18.69 8.54 -15.92
N ARG A 105 -17.50 8.53 -16.54
CA ARG A 105 -17.05 7.40 -17.36
C ARG A 105 -17.01 6.09 -16.57
N PHE A 106 -16.48 6.13 -15.34
CA PHE A 106 -16.47 4.95 -14.46
C PHE A 106 -17.86 4.57 -14.00
N ALA A 107 -18.71 5.54 -13.65
CA ALA A 107 -20.11 5.28 -13.28
C ALA A 107 -20.85 4.56 -14.40
N SER A 108 -20.73 5.01 -15.65
CA SER A 108 -21.33 4.34 -16.80
C SER A 108 -20.86 2.89 -16.92
N ALA A 109 -19.55 2.63 -16.85
CA ALA A 109 -19.01 1.28 -16.95
C ALA A 109 -19.53 0.35 -15.83
N LEU A 110 -19.61 0.85 -14.59
CA LEU A 110 -20.14 0.09 -13.45
C LEU A 110 -21.64 -0.18 -13.56
N VAL A 111 -22.42 0.79 -14.03
CA VAL A 111 -23.87 0.66 -14.31
C VAL A 111 -24.10 -0.37 -15.41
N ASP A 112 -23.35 -0.30 -16.51
CA ASP A 112 -23.44 -1.26 -17.61
C ASP A 112 -23.12 -2.68 -17.14
N ALA A 113 -22.08 -2.86 -16.29
CA ALA A 113 -21.76 -4.16 -15.69
C ALA A 113 -22.90 -4.67 -14.81
N ALA A 114 -23.44 -3.84 -13.91
CA ALA A 114 -24.58 -4.21 -13.05
C ALA A 114 -25.82 -4.56 -13.86
N THR A 115 -26.10 -3.84 -14.94
CA THR A 115 -27.23 -4.11 -15.86
C THR A 115 -27.08 -5.45 -16.56
N ARG A 116 -25.84 -5.90 -16.81
CA ARG A 116 -25.57 -7.27 -17.32
C ARG A 116 -25.71 -8.36 -16.26
N GLY A 117 -26.02 -8.03 -15.00
CA GLY A 117 -26.16 -8.99 -13.89
C GLY A 117 -24.86 -9.28 -13.15
N VAL A 118 -23.79 -8.51 -13.37
CA VAL A 118 -22.53 -8.62 -12.64
C VAL A 118 -22.69 -8.09 -11.22
N ASP A 119 -22.16 -8.78 -10.20
CA ASP A 119 -22.11 -8.28 -8.81
C ASP A 119 -21.10 -7.12 -8.71
N VAL A 120 -21.60 -5.89 -8.58
CA VAL A 120 -20.79 -4.66 -8.58
C VAL A 120 -20.79 -4.04 -7.20
N ARG A 121 -19.62 -3.99 -6.56
CA ARG A 121 -19.42 -3.40 -5.24
C ARG A 121 -18.36 -2.31 -5.25
N VAL A 122 -18.68 -1.16 -4.67
CA VAL A 122 -17.81 0.02 -4.60
C VAL A 122 -17.61 0.42 -3.14
N LEU A 123 -16.36 0.50 -2.71
CA LEU A 123 -15.96 1.04 -1.41
C LEU A 123 -15.16 2.33 -1.61
N THR A 124 -15.53 3.39 -0.91
CA THR A 124 -14.80 4.67 -0.98
C THR A 124 -14.69 5.30 0.41
N ASP A 125 -13.63 6.10 0.63
CA ASP A 125 -13.46 6.83 1.89
C ASP A 125 -14.28 8.13 1.87
N TRP A 126 -14.89 8.47 3.00
CA TRP A 126 -15.71 9.68 3.14
C TRP A 126 -14.95 10.97 2.79
N ILE A 127 -13.66 11.08 3.15
CA ILE A 127 -12.87 12.28 2.83
C ILE A 127 -12.65 12.39 1.33
N GLY A 128 -12.26 11.28 0.70
CA GLY A 128 -11.94 11.25 -0.73
C GLY A 128 -13.13 11.49 -1.65
N MET A 129 -14.36 11.19 -1.17
CA MET A 129 -15.60 11.47 -1.91
C MET A 129 -16.24 12.83 -1.59
N ARG A 130 -15.57 13.70 -0.83
CA ARG A 130 -16.12 15.04 -0.53
C ARG A 130 -16.39 15.83 -1.82
N GLY A 131 -17.58 16.40 -1.91
CA GLY A 131 -18.04 17.13 -3.09
C GLY A 131 -18.64 16.28 -4.21
N ILE A 132 -18.77 14.97 -4.00
CA ILE A 132 -19.49 14.11 -4.93
C ILE A 132 -20.99 14.50 -4.96
N ARG A 133 -21.61 14.49 -6.13
CA ARG A 133 -23.03 14.80 -6.27
C ARG A 133 -23.89 13.65 -5.75
N SER A 134 -24.92 13.96 -4.95
CA SER A 134 -25.85 12.93 -4.45
C SER A 134 -26.56 12.16 -5.57
N SER A 135 -26.85 12.83 -6.70
CA SER A 135 -27.41 12.20 -7.90
C SER A 135 -26.48 11.14 -8.51
N PHE A 136 -25.18 11.33 -8.46
CA PHE A 136 -24.18 10.36 -8.91
C PHE A 136 -24.29 9.06 -8.11
N VAL A 137 -24.28 9.16 -6.78
CA VAL A 137 -24.42 8.00 -5.89
C VAL A 137 -25.78 7.32 -6.06
N ALA A 138 -26.86 8.11 -6.20
CA ALA A 138 -28.20 7.60 -6.41
C ALA A 138 -28.34 6.85 -7.75
N ASN A 139 -27.64 7.29 -8.80
CA ASN A 139 -27.62 6.59 -10.09
C ASN A 139 -26.97 5.22 -9.98
N LEU A 140 -25.79 5.13 -9.37
CA LEU A 140 -25.12 3.85 -9.15
C LEU A 140 -26.00 2.87 -8.37
N ARG A 141 -26.57 3.32 -7.25
CA ARG A 141 -27.44 2.46 -6.41
C ARG A 141 -28.71 2.01 -7.12
N ARG A 142 -29.35 2.88 -7.93
CA ARG A 142 -30.55 2.51 -8.71
C ARG A 142 -30.27 1.45 -9.77
N ALA A 143 -29.03 1.43 -10.30
CA ALA A 143 -28.60 0.40 -11.25
C ALA A 143 -28.19 -0.91 -10.58
N GLY A 144 -28.27 -1.03 -9.24
CA GLY A 144 -27.90 -2.24 -8.51
C GLY A 144 -26.46 -2.28 -8.02
N VAL A 145 -25.67 -1.20 -8.19
CA VAL A 145 -24.31 -1.10 -7.63
C VAL A 145 -24.38 -0.94 -6.11
N GLU A 146 -23.77 -1.87 -5.36
CA GLU A 146 -23.67 -1.73 -3.91
C GLU A 146 -22.51 -0.79 -3.55
N LEU A 147 -22.81 0.44 -3.13
CA LEU A 147 -21.83 1.46 -2.76
C LEU A 147 -21.84 1.70 -1.26
N ARG A 148 -20.67 1.53 -0.63
CA ARG A 148 -20.41 1.84 0.78
C ARG A 148 -19.37 2.93 0.94
N VAL A 149 -19.50 3.65 2.06
CA VAL A 149 -18.60 4.74 2.43
C VAL A 149 -17.87 4.36 3.71
N PHE A 150 -16.54 4.33 3.64
CA PHE A 150 -15.70 4.06 4.79
C PHE A 150 -15.54 5.31 5.65
N ASN A 151 -15.62 5.14 6.97
CA ASN A 151 -15.45 6.21 7.96
C ASN A 151 -16.27 7.49 7.67
N PRO A 152 -17.60 7.40 7.55
CA PRO A 152 -18.46 8.57 7.48
C PRO A 152 -18.29 9.45 8.76
N PRO A 153 -18.59 10.77 8.70
CA PRO A 153 -18.42 11.67 9.81
C PRO A 153 -19.26 11.23 11.00
N GLY A 154 -18.64 11.18 12.18
CA GLY A 154 -19.28 10.90 13.45
C GLY A 154 -18.60 11.71 14.55
N PHE A 155 -19.21 11.79 15.74
CA PHE A 155 -18.71 12.61 16.86
C PHE A 155 -17.22 12.38 17.20
N ARG A 156 -16.70 11.16 16.98
CA ARG A 156 -15.28 10.82 17.20
C ARG A 156 -14.33 11.29 16.10
N ALA A 157 -14.83 11.62 14.91
CA ALA A 157 -14.00 12.11 13.80
C ALA A 157 -13.45 13.53 14.04
N TRP A 158 -13.99 14.25 15.02
CA TRP A 158 -13.54 15.59 15.41
C TRP A 158 -12.27 15.59 16.28
N PHE A 159 -11.95 14.47 16.93
CA PHE A 159 -10.93 14.43 17.99
C PHE A 159 -9.66 13.67 17.65
N GLY A 160 -9.42 13.23 16.42
CA GLY A 160 -8.19 12.50 16.18
C GLY A 160 -7.92 12.05 14.76
N LEU A 161 -6.70 11.56 14.56
CA LEU A 161 -6.25 10.83 13.37
C LEU A 161 -7.07 9.54 13.23
N VAL A 162 -8.17 9.63 12.53
CA VAL A 162 -8.99 8.46 12.22
C VAL A 162 -8.36 7.79 11.00
N PRO A 163 -7.99 6.50 11.07
CA PRO A 163 -7.45 5.76 9.93
C PRO A 163 -8.36 5.89 8.71
N ARG A 164 -7.75 6.18 7.54
CA ARG A 164 -8.44 6.31 6.26
C ARG A 164 -8.24 5.07 5.43
N ASP A 165 -9.19 4.78 4.60
CA ASP A 165 -9.06 3.80 3.53
C ASP A 165 -8.41 4.49 2.33
N HIS A 166 -7.07 4.41 2.26
CA HIS A 166 -6.30 5.06 1.21
C HIS A 166 -5.99 4.12 0.05
N ARG A 167 -6.55 2.91 0.06
CA ARG A 167 -6.38 1.91 -0.99
C ARG A 167 -6.99 2.37 -2.31
N LYS A 168 -6.44 1.87 -3.39
CA LYS A 168 -6.94 2.07 -4.75
C LYS A 168 -6.76 0.76 -5.48
N LEU A 169 -7.86 0.03 -5.63
CA LEU A 169 -7.83 -1.24 -6.32
C LEU A 169 -9.13 -1.49 -7.10
N LEU A 170 -8.99 -2.17 -8.22
CA LEU A 170 -10.07 -2.80 -8.96
C LEU A 170 -9.77 -4.29 -9.04
N VAL A 171 -10.76 -5.14 -8.76
CA VAL A 171 -10.64 -6.57 -9.09
C VAL A 171 -11.87 -7.00 -9.86
N VAL A 172 -11.65 -7.70 -10.97
CA VAL A 172 -12.70 -8.23 -11.85
C VAL A 172 -12.60 -9.74 -11.87
N ASP A 173 -13.74 -10.41 -11.64
CA ASP A 173 -13.92 -11.85 -11.69
C ASP A 173 -12.88 -12.64 -10.88
N ARG A 174 -12.25 -11.99 -9.89
CA ARG A 174 -11.16 -12.54 -9.06
C ARG A 174 -9.93 -12.99 -9.84
N THR A 175 -9.84 -12.63 -11.10
CA THR A 175 -8.77 -13.02 -12.04
C THR A 175 -7.91 -11.88 -12.50
N VAL A 176 -8.45 -10.66 -12.57
CA VAL A 176 -7.74 -9.44 -12.96
C VAL A 176 -7.78 -8.46 -11.82
N GLY A 177 -6.62 -8.02 -11.33
CA GLY A 177 -6.45 -7.00 -10.31
C GLY A 177 -5.69 -5.80 -10.88
N ILE A 178 -6.08 -4.55 -10.51
CA ILE A 178 -5.34 -3.33 -10.83
C ILE A 178 -5.20 -2.54 -9.55
N THR A 179 -3.97 -2.16 -9.19
CA THR A 179 -3.68 -1.33 -8.00
C THR A 179 -2.56 -0.33 -8.28
N GLY A 180 -2.50 0.73 -7.47
CA GLY A 180 -1.48 1.76 -7.61
C GLY A 180 -1.83 3.06 -6.90
N GLY A 181 -1.24 4.18 -7.34
CA GLY A 181 -1.51 5.51 -6.79
C GLY A 181 -2.74 6.20 -7.38
N VAL A 182 -3.25 5.73 -8.52
CA VAL A 182 -4.29 6.39 -9.33
C VAL A 182 -5.65 6.34 -8.64
N GLY A 183 -6.23 7.51 -8.32
CA GLY A 183 -7.62 7.65 -7.90
C GLY A 183 -8.57 7.77 -9.09
N ILE A 184 -9.85 8.09 -8.86
CA ILE A 184 -10.83 8.32 -9.93
C ILE A 184 -11.22 9.79 -9.94
N GLY A 185 -10.68 10.55 -10.90
CA GLY A 185 -10.88 11.98 -11.06
C GLY A 185 -10.11 12.58 -12.22
N ASP A 186 -10.52 13.77 -12.63
CA ASP A 186 -9.95 14.51 -13.77
C ASP A 186 -8.50 14.96 -13.52
N GLU A 187 -8.02 14.92 -12.27
CA GLU A 187 -6.64 15.24 -11.91
C GLU A 187 -5.62 14.38 -12.70
N TRP A 188 -5.91 13.11 -12.86
CA TRP A 188 -5.05 12.18 -13.61
C TRP A 188 -5.26 12.24 -15.12
N MET A 189 -6.29 12.94 -15.61
CA MET A 189 -6.54 13.17 -17.04
C MET A 189 -6.06 14.54 -17.53
N GLY A 190 -5.54 15.38 -16.62
CA GLY A 190 -5.09 16.73 -16.96
C GLY A 190 -6.21 17.74 -17.23
N LYS A 191 -7.43 17.44 -16.82
CA LYS A 191 -8.62 18.24 -17.08
C LYS A 191 -8.94 19.26 -15.97
N THR A 192 -8.06 19.46 -14.99
CA THR A 192 -8.33 20.39 -13.89
C THR A 192 -7.80 21.81 -14.18
N SER A 193 -8.57 22.82 -13.77
CA SER A 193 -8.20 24.25 -13.92
C SER A 193 -6.98 24.66 -13.06
N ARG A 194 -6.65 23.90 -12.01
CA ARG A 194 -5.58 24.24 -11.05
C ARG A 194 -4.19 23.81 -11.51
N HIS A 195 -4.06 22.83 -12.38
CA HIS A 195 -2.77 22.30 -12.82
C HIS A 195 -2.78 22.10 -14.33
N ARG A 196 -1.81 22.67 -15.02
CA ARG A 196 -1.57 22.38 -16.44
C ARG A 196 -0.91 21.00 -16.55
N GLY A 197 -1.61 20.02 -17.13
CA GLY A 197 -1.16 18.64 -17.30
C GLY A 197 -1.76 17.68 -16.26
N HIS A 198 -1.69 16.41 -16.57
CA HIS A 198 -2.16 15.32 -15.69
C HIS A 198 -1.16 15.05 -14.57
N TRP A 199 -1.68 14.54 -13.47
CA TRP A 199 -0.85 13.99 -12.40
C TRP A 199 -0.12 12.75 -12.87
N ARG A 200 1.20 12.75 -12.67
CA ARG A 200 2.05 11.60 -12.96
C ARG A 200 1.85 10.54 -11.89
N ASP A 201 1.39 9.36 -12.29
CA ASP A 201 1.13 8.26 -11.37
C ASP A 201 1.47 6.91 -12.01
N THR A 202 1.38 5.83 -11.23
CA THR A 202 1.68 4.48 -11.68
C THR A 202 0.69 3.50 -11.07
N ALA A 203 0.24 2.55 -11.88
CA ALA A 203 -0.50 1.39 -11.43
C ALA A 203 0.11 0.11 -12.03
N VAL A 204 -0.31 -1.03 -11.54
CA VAL A 204 0.03 -2.35 -12.06
C VAL A 204 -1.24 -3.17 -12.26
N ARG A 205 -1.33 -3.81 -13.42
CA ARG A 205 -2.34 -4.82 -13.73
C ARG A 205 -1.75 -6.19 -13.49
N ILE A 206 -2.47 -7.04 -12.78
CA ILE A 206 -2.03 -8.36 -12.33
C ILE A 206 -3.12 -9.37 -12.70
N GLU A 207 -2.73 -10.44 -13.38
CA GLU A 207 -3.59 -11.61 -13.62
C GLU A 207 -3.01 -12.81 -12.90
N GLY A 208 -3.87 -13.63 -12.31
CA GLY A 208 -3.48 -14.83 -11.58
C GLY A 208 -3.92 -14.85 -10.13
N LEU A 209 -3.23 -15.62 -9.30
CA LEU A 209 -3.64 -15.84 -7.90
C LEU A 209 -3.54 -14.56 -7.07
N ALA A 210 -2.60 -13.66 -7.38
CA ALA A 210 -2.48 -12.39 -6.67
C ALA A 210 -3.73 -11.51 -6.82
N ALA A 211 -4.48 -11.60 -7.93
CA ALA A 211 -5.77 -10.93 -8.07
C ALA A 211 -6.81 -11.45 -7.06
N ARG A 212 -6.78 -12.74 -6.72
CA ARG A 212 -7.62 -13.32 -5.65
C ARG A 212 -7.20 -12.79 -4.28
N HIS A 213 -5.90 -12.61 -4.02
CA HIS A 213 -5.42 -11.99 -2.78
C HIS A 213 -5.91 -10.55 -2.67
N MET A 214 -5.87 -9.78 -3.75
CA MET A 214 -6.41 -8.42 -3.81
C MET A 214 -7.93 -8.42 -3.54
N HIS A 215 -8.69 -9.36 -4.12
CA HIS A 215 -10.12 -9.52 -3.83
C HIS A 215 -10.36 -9.82 -2.34
N THR A 216 -9.55 -10.66 -1.74
CA THR A 216 -9.63 -10.99 -0.31
C THR A 216 -9.34 -9.76 0.56
N ALA A 217 -8.35 -8.93 0.17
CA ALA A 217 -8.05 -7.66 0.83
C ALA A 217 -9.24 -6.71 0.77
N PHE A 218 -9.92 -6.61 -0.40
CA PHE A 218 -11.17 -5.86 -0.53
C PHE A 218 -12.27 -6.36 0.41
N GLU A 219 -12.52 -7.69 0.43
CA GLU A 219 -13.56 -8.28 1.30
C GLU A 219 -13.31 -7.95 2.78
N THR A 220 -12.05 -7.93 3.20
CA THR A 220 -11.67 -7.54 4.56
C THR A 220 -12.12 -6.12 4.88
N MET A 221 -11.88 -5.17 3.97
CA MET A 221 -12.30 -3.77 4.14
C MET A 221 -13.82 -3.61 4.00
N TRP A 222 -14.43 -4.33 3.07
CA TRP A 222 -15.88 -4.36 2.88
C TRP A 222 -16.63 -4.78 4.14
N GLN A 223 -16.15 -5.84 4.80
CA GLN A 223 -16.73 -6.30 6.07
C GLN A 223 -16.46 -5.32 7.23
N ARG A 224 -15.30 -4.65 7.25
CA ARG A 224 -14.97 -3.62 8.25
C ARG A 224 -15.89 -2.42 8.13
N SER A 225 -16.24 -1.99 6.90
CA SER A 225 -17.16 -0.89 6.67
C SER A 225 -18.55 -1.16 7.27
N TYR A 226 -19.05 -2.40 7.16
CA TYR A 226 -20.33 -2.83 7.70
C TYR A 226 -20.36 -2.92 9.24
N LYS A 227 -19.31 -3.47 9.86
CA LYS A 227 -19.23 -3.63 11.33
C LYS A 227 -19.19 -2.30 12.04
N ARG A 228 -18.69 -1.25 11.41
CA ARG A 228 -18.59 0.09 11.97
C ARG A 228 -19.92 0.85 11.94
N GLU A 229 -20.78 0.58 10.96
CA GLU A 229 -22.14 1.13 10.94
C GLU A 229 -22.98 0.62 12.12
N ARG A 230 -22.72 -0.59 12.60
CA ARG A 230 -23.51 -1.23 13.67
C ARG A 230 -22.97 -1.11 15.08
N ARG A 231 -21.66 -0.88 15.33
CA ARG A 231 -21.07 -0.79 16.69
C ARG A 231 -19.75 -0.04 16.72
N GLY A 232 -19.63 0.91 17.66
CA GLY A 232 -18.40 1.63 18.01
C GLY A 232 -17.34 0.81 18.77
N SER A 233 -17.21 -0.50 18.57
CA SER A 233 -16.18 -1.32 19.22
C SER A 233 -15.23 -1.94 18.22
N HIS A 234 -14.00 -1.45 18.21
CA HIS A 234 -12.90 -2.04 17.44
C HIS A 234 -12.35 -3.28 18.16
N ARG A 235 -12.74 -4.46 17.76
CA ARG A 235 -11.85 -5.61 17.84
C ARG A 235 -11.05 -5.66 16.54
N PHE A 236 -9.75 -5.42 16.63
CA PHE A 236 -8.81 -5.60 15.53
C PHE A 236 -8.72 -7.08 15.20
N THR A 237 -9.49 -7.54 14.22
CA THR A 237 -9.20 -8.83 13.59
C THR A 237 -8.11 -8.55 12.56
N SER A 238 -6.87 -8.98 12.81
CA SER A 238 -5.83 -8.92 11.80
C SER A 238 -6.20 -9.85 10.65
N SER A 239 -6.03 -9.38 9.39
CA SER A 239 -5.89 -10.30 8.28
C SER A 239 -4.61 -11.09 8.54
N VAL A 240 -4.73 -12.40 8.69
CA VAL A 240 -3.56 -13.30 8.75
C VAL A 240 -3.22 -13.61 7.30
N ALA A 241 -1.94 -13.48 6.91
CA ALA A 241 -1.48 -13.95 5.62
C ALA A 241 -1.94 -15.41 5.41
N ARG A 242 -2.67 -15.67 4.33
CA ARG A 242 -3.37 -16.95 4.11
C ARG A 242 -2.52 -18.03 3.46
N GLY A 243 -1.20 -17.82 3.41
CA GLY A 243 -0.26 -18.76 2.83
C GLY A 243 0.42 -18.20 1.58
N ALA A 244 1.48 -18.85 1.17
CA ALA A 244 2.15 -18.54 -0.08
C ALA A 244 1.98 -19.75 -1.00
N HIS A 245 1.35 -19.50 -2.13
CA HIS A 245 1.25 -20.47 -3.19
C HIS A 245 2.39 -20.25 -4.18
N LEU A 246 3.50 -20.95 -3.96
CA LEU A 246 4.63 -20.94 -4.89
C LEU A 246 4.59 -22.27 -5.63
N ASP A 247 4.30 -22.23 -6.93
CA ASP A 247 4.41 -23.38 -7.80
C ASP A 247 5.88 -23.48 -8.29
N PRO A 248 6.64 -24.49 -7.87
CA PRO A 248 8.02 -24.66 -8.30
C PRO A 248 8.17 -25.04 -9.78
N ALA A 249 7.08 -25.42 -10.46
CA ALA A 249 7.11 -25.83 -11.87
C ALA A 249 6.96 -24.65 -12.85
N THR A 250 6.61 -23.47 -12.40
CA THR A 250 6.51 -22.29 -13.25
C THR A 250 7.85 -21.58 -13.33
N ALA A 251 8.68 -21.95 -14.30
CA ALA A 251 9.80 -21.11 -14.74
C ALA A 251 9.23 -19.78 -15.28
N GLU A 252 9.56 -18.69 -14.61
CA GLU A 252 9.41 -17.27 -15.01
C GLU A 252 8.04 -16.55 -15.04
N PRO A 253 6.96 -16.93 -14.42
CA PRO A 253 5.91 -15.96 -14.15
C PRO A 253 6.23 -15.15 -12.88
N ALA A 254 5.81 -13.88 -12.88
CA ALA A 254 6.10 -12.94 -11.79
C ALA A 254 5.68 -13.48 -10.42
N LEU A 255 6.58 -13.35 -9.44
CA LEU A 255 6.25 -13.55 -8.05
C LEU A 255 5.63 -12.25 -7.53
N VAL A 256 4.43 -12.31 -6.99
CA VAL A 256 3.70 -11.16 -6.48
C VAL A 256 3.34 -11.36 -5.02
N GLY A 257 3.74 -10.41 -4.18
CA GLY A 257 3.31 -10.30 -2.79
C GLY A 257 2.35 -9.14 -2.63
N ILE A 258 1.13 -9.40 -2.16
CA ILE A 258 0.17 -8.37 -1.78
C ILE A 258 0.37 -8.03 -0.30
N VAL A 259 0.74 -6.79 -0.02
CA VAL A 259 1.00 -6.28 1.33
C VAL A 259 -0.13 -5.33 1.74
N GLU A 260 -0.90 -5.74 2.73
CA GLU A 260 -1.94 -4.90 3.31
C GLU A 260 -1.38 -4.05 4.44
N GLY A 261 -1.44 -2.72 4.28
CA GLY A 261 -1.23 -1.76 5.36
C GLY A 261 -2.44 -1.71 6.27
N GLU A 262 -2.22 -1.92 7.55
CA GLU A 262 -3.23 -1.77 8.59
C GLU A 262 -2.71 -0.85 9.69
N PRO A 263 -3.59 -0.07 10.34
CA PRO A 263 -3.18 0.83 11.41
C PRO A 263 -2.32 0.14 12.46
N PHE A 264 -1.16 0.72 12.74
CA PHE A 264 -0.17 0.28 13.76
C PHE A 264 0.45 -1.10 13.54
N ARG A 265 0.23 -1.75 12.40
CA ARG A 265 0.84 -3.06 12.09
C ARG A 265 2.20 -2.96 11.42
N MET A 266 2.55 -1.83 10.84
CA MET A 266 3.85 -1.52 10.22
C MET A 266 4.29 -2.52 9.13
N ARG A 267 3.34 -3.20 8.47
CA ARG A 267 3.64 -4.26 7.49
C ARG A 267 4.39 -3.71 6.28
N ILE A 268 3.88 -2.60 5.73
CA ILE A 268 4.49 -1.97 4.56
C ILE A 268 5.85 -1.37 4.91
N ALA A 269 5.99 -0.73 6.09
CA ALA A 269 7.30 -0.25 6.54
C ALA A 269 8.36 -1.37 6.59
N ARG A 270 7.96 -2.55 7.08
CA ARG A 270 8.87 -3.73 7.11
C ARG A 270 9.20 -4.23 5.70
N ALA A 271 8.23 -4.25 4.79
CA ALA A 271 8.48 -4.61 3.39
C ALA A 271 9.48 -3.64 2.74
N LEU A 272 9.33 -2.34 2.98
CA LEU A 272 10.25 -1.31 2.50
C LEU A 272 11.66 -1.45 3.10
N GLN A 273 11.75 -1.69 4.40
CA GLN A 273 13.03 -1.95 5.07
C GLN A 273 13.71 -3.21 4.51
N MET A 274 12.94 -4.27 4.24
CA MET A 274 13.48 -5.48 3.64
C MET A 274 14.03 -5.24 2.23
N GLN A 275 13.33 -4.44 1.41
CA GLN A 275 13.86 -4.03 0.10
C GLN A 275 15.17 -3.25 0.24
N ALA A 276 15.26 -2.33 1.20
CA ALA A 276 16.48 -1.56 1.43
C ALA A 276 17.67 -2.43 1.91
N ILE A 277 17.40 -3.41 2.75
CA ILE A 277 18.44 -4.33 3.26
C ILE A 277 18.91 -5.30 2.17
N SER A 278 18.02 -5.69 1.25
CA SER A 278 18.31 -6.67 0.20
C SER A 278 18.93 -6.07 -1.06
N ALA A 279 19.01 -4.74 -1.15
CA ALA A 279 19.53 -4.06 -2.33
C ALA A 279 21.05 -4.19 -2.43
N GLU A 280 21.53 -4.58 -3.61
CA GLU A 280 22.97 -4.74 -3.91
C GLU A 280 23.49 -3.66 -4.87
N ARG A 281 22.62 -3.12 -5.74
CA ARG A 281 23.01 -2.18 -6.82
C ARG A 281 22.27 -0.86 -6.77
N SER A 282 20.95 -0.89 -6.63
CA SER A 282 20.14 0.31 -6.79
C SER A 282 18.84 0.27 -5.99
N ILE A 283 18.41 1.43 -5.48
CA ILE A 283 17.10 1.68 -4.89
C ILE A 283 16.58 2.99 -5.50
N TRP A 284 15.61 2.92 -6.40
CA TRP A 284 15.00 4.11 -7.01
C TRP A 284 13.55 4.25 -6.57
N ILE A 285 13.22 5.38 -5.98
CA ILE A 285 11.92 5.63 -5.34
C ILE A 285 11.27 6.87 -5.95
N ALA A 286 10.04 6.74 -6.46
CA ALA A 286 9.16 7.86 -6.75
C ALA A 286 8.04 7.91 -5.72
N ASN A 287 7.89 9.04 -5.02
CA ASN A 287 6.89 9.15 -3.95
C ASN A 287 6.32 10.57 -3.83
N ALA A 288 4.99 10.64 -3.72
CA ALA A 288 4.24 11.90 -3.71
C ALA A 288 4.45 12.71 -2.43
N TYR A 289 4.39 12.05 -1.27
CA TYR A 289 4.42 12.67 0.05
C TYR A 289 5.53 12.07 0.90
N PHE A 290 6.77 12.39 0.50
CA PHE A 290 7.99 11.82 1.08
C PHE A 290 8.36 12.55 2.39
N VAL A 291 7.87 12.03 3.50
CA VAL A 291 8.18 12.45 4.88
C VAL A 291 8.50 11.21 5.71
N PRO A 292 9.59 10.50 5.38
CA PRO A 292 9.89 9.19 5.93
C PRO A 292 10.17 9.24 7.43
N SER A 293 9.97 8.11 8.10
CA SER A 293 10.40 7.89 9.47
C SER A 293 11.93 7.87 9.57
N TRP A 294 12.42 7.99 10.81
CA TRP A 294 13.86 7.93 11.05
C TRP A 294 14.49 6.61 10.58
N SER A 295 13.82 5.48 10.83
CA SER A 295 14.33 4.17 10.41
C SER A 295 14.39 3.98 8.89
N GLU A 296 13.45 4.56 8.16
CA GLU A 296 13.46 4.53 6.68
C GLU A 296 14.61 5.38 6.12
N ILE A 297 14.84 6.56 6.70
CA ILE A 297 15.97 7.44 6.32
C ILE A 297 17.31 6.74 6.59
N GLU A 298 17.49 6.15 7.76
CA GLU A 298 18.73 5.45 8.11
C GLU A 298 18.99 4.26 7.18
N ALA A 299 17.95 3.50 6.80
CA ALA A 299 18.09 2.40 5.86
C ALA A 299 18.56 2.88 4.48
N LEU A 300 17.95 3.95 3.95
CA LEU A 300 18.34 4.52 2.64
C LEU A 300 19.75 5.13 2.66
N MET A 301 20.11 5.85 3.73
CA MET A 301 21.46 6.38 3.89
C MET A 301 22.51 5.27 4.11
N GLY A 302 22.12 4.21 4.84
CA GLY A 302 22.96 3.02 5.03
C GLY A 302 23.31 2.36 3.69
N ALA A 303 22.28 2.08 2.87
CA ALA A 303 22.46 1.52 1.53
C ALA A 303 23.34 2.42 0.64
N ALA A 304 23.12 3.74 0.65
CA ALA A 304 23.93 4.67 -0.14
C ALA A 304 25.40 4.71 0.32
N ARG A 305 25.67 4.63 1.62
CA ARG A 305 27.04 4.55 2.17
C ARG A 305 27.73 3.24 1.83
N ASP A 306 26.96 2.18 1.65
CA ASP A 306 27.44 0.85 1.23
C ASP A 306 27.63 0.75 -0.31
N GLY A 307 27.43 1.84 -1.02
CA GLY A 307 27.67 1.93 -2.48
C GLY A 307 26.45 1.67 -3.36
N VAL A 308 25.27 1.44 -2.79
CA VAL A 308 24.02 1.30 -3.53
C VAL A 308 23.62 2.64 -4.14
N ASP A 309 23.24 2.68 -5.43
CA ASP A 309 22.72 3.88 -6.11
C ASP A 309 21.29 4.18 -5.64
N VAL A 310 21.18 5.01 -4.61
CA VAL A 310 19.89 5.42 -4.04
C VAL A 310 19.40 6.72 -4.66
N ARG A 311 18.25 6.66 -5.38
CA ARG A 311 17.63 7.81 -6.03
C ARG A 311 16.21 8.05 -5.52
N ILE A 312 15.89 9.30 -5.22
CA ILE A 312 14.57 9.71 -4.75
C ILE A 312 14.00 10.77 -5.70
N LEU A 313 12.82 10.51 -6.23
CA LEU A 313 12.05 11.42 -7.07
C LEU A 313 10.79 11.85 -6.34
N VAL A 314 10.64 13.16 -6.13
CA VAL A 314 9.50 13.75 -5.44
C VAL A 314 8.90 14.90 -6.26
N PRO A 315 7.65 15.30 -6.03
CA PRO A 315 7.08 16.44 -6.74
C PRO A 315 7.77 17.76 -6.32
N GLN A 316 8.10 18.62 -7.31
CA GLN A 316 8.54 19.98 -7.04
C GLN A 316 7.42 20.83 -6.42
N ARG A 317 6.20 20.60 -6.87
CA ARG A 317 4.96 21.21 -6.37
C ARG A 317 4.02 20.12 -5.91
N ASN A 318 3.50 20.26 -4.71
CA ASN A 318 2.57 19.31 -4.10
C ASN A 318 1.20 19.99 -3.94
N ASP A 319 0.11 19.23 -4.06
CA ASP A 319 -1.24 19.70 -3.75
C ASP A 319 -1.39 20.13 -2.27
N HIS A 320 -0.51 19.60 -1.40
CA HIS A 320 -0.28 20.03 -0.03
C HIS A 320 1.07 20.72 0.14
N PRO A 321 1.18 22.05 -0.07
CA PRO A 321 2.46 22.77 -0.11
C PRO A 321 3.36 22.59 1.12
N TRP A 322 2.77 22.39 2.30
CA TRP A 322 3.49 22.14 3.54
C TRP A 322 4.28 20.81 3.52
N VAL A 323 3.82 19.81 2.74
CA VAL A 323 4.56 18.55 2.56
C VAL A 323 5.88 18.79 1.86
N THR A 324 5.89 19.64 0.81
CA THR A 324 7.13 20.00 0.12
C THR A 324 8.16 20.62 1.09
N LEU A 325 7.71 21.45 2.03
CA LEU A 325 8.60 22.04 3.04
C LEU A 325 9.16 20.97 3.99
N LEU A 326 8.34 20.01 4.41
CA LEU A 326 8.78 18.90 5.26
C LEU A 326 9.75 17.98 4.53
N THR A 327 9.45 17.61 3.28
CA THR A 327 10.34 16.78 2.45
C THR A 327 11.73 17.40 2.31
N ARG A 328 11.81 18.69 2.05
CA ARG A 328 13.08 19.42 1.86
C ARG A 328 13.95 19.48 3.12
N ARG A 329 13.39 19.28 4.31
CA ARG A 329 14.16 19.20 5.58
C ARG A 329 15.12 18.01 5.61
N TYR A 330 14.81 16.93 4.89
CA TYR A 330 15.64 15.75 4.81
C TYR A 330 16.75 15.83 3.76
N TYR A 331 16.66 16.77 2.79
CA TYR A 331 17.56 16.82 1.63
C TYR A 331 19.03 16.89 2.02
N ARG A 332 19.41 17.84 2.88
CA ARG A 332 20.81 17.99 3.28
C ARG A 332 21.39 16.70 3.84
N ARG A 333 20.65 16.05 4.72
CA ARG A 333 21.10 14.81 5.36
C ARG A 333 21.23 13.67 4.37
N LEU A 334 20.24 13.48 3.50
CA LEU A 334 20.25 12.45 2.46
C LEU A 334 21.41 12.67 1.49
N LEU A 335 21.57 13.87 0.96
CA LEU A 335 22.63 14.22 0.02
C LEU A 335 24.03 14.04 0.62
N THR A 336 24.22 14.41 1.90
CA THR A 336 25.51 14.23 2.60
C THR A 336 25.90 12.75 2.74
N ASN A 337 24.92 11.86 2.73
CA ASN A 337 25.13 10.42 2.84
C ASN A 337 25.06 9.68 1.48
N GLY A 338 25.16 10.41 0.35
CA GLY A 338 25.25 9.79 -0.98
C GLY A 338 23.93 9.53 -1.69
N VAL A 339 22.78 9.78 -1.05
CA VAL A 339 21.47 9.66 -1.69
C VAL A 339 21.28 10.78 -2.69
N ARG A 340 20.84 10.47 -3.91
CA ARG A 340 20.55 11.44 -4.95
C ARG A 340 19.06 11.79 -4.98
N ILE A 341 18.72 13.06 -5.23
CA ILE A 341 17.33 13.56 -5.12
C ILE A 341 16.98 14.37 -6.37
N TRP A 342 15.77 14.13 -6.89
CA TRP A 342 15.20 14.92 -7.99
C TRP A 342 13.83 15.48 -7.61
N GLU A 343 13.52 16.68 -8.10
CA GLU A 343 12.20 17.30 -8.04
C GLU A 343 11.54 17.30 -9.43
N TYR A 344 10.42 16.57 -9.57
CA TYR A 344 9.63 16.49 -10.80
C TYR A 344 8.95 17.83 -11.12
N LYS A 345 9.13 18.32 -12.35
CA LYS A 345 8.63 19.64 -12.77
C LYS A 345 7.21 19.63 -13.35
N GLY A 346 6.59 18.48 -13.53
CA GLY A 346 5.22 18.35 -14.05
C GLY A 346 4.15 18.91 -13.11
N ALA A 347 2.89 18.63 -13.41
CA ALA A 347 1.75 19.10 -12.62
C ALA A 347 1.81 18.60 -11.16
N MET A 348 1.97 17.31 -10.97
CA MET A 348 2.20 16.63 -9.70
C MET A 348 2.77 15.24 -9.98
N MET A 349 3.79 14.82 -9.23
CA MET A 349 4.20 13.43 -9.13
C MET A 349 3.40 12.79 -8.00
N HIS A 350 2.44 11.90 -8.32
CA HIS A 350 1.60 11.25 -7.31
C HIS A 350 1.90 9.74 -7.19
N ALA A 351 2.88 9.23 -7.93
CA ALA A 351 3.28 7.82 -7.88
C ALA A 351 3.82 7.41 -6.50
N LYS A 352 3.61 6.15 -6.15
CA LYS A 352 4.18 5.48 -4.99
C LYS A 352 4.80 4.18 -5.48
N THR A 353 5.98 4.33 -6.06
CA THR A 353 6.72 3.23 -6.68
C THR A 353 8.15 3.15 -6.16
N SER A 354 8.68 1.95 -6.12
CA SER A 354 10.12 1.74 -5.99
C SER A 354 10.55 0.60 -6.90
N VAL A 355 11.77 0.71 -7.43
CA VAL A 355 12.45 -0.37 -8.13
C VAL A 355 13.80 -0.61 -7.45
N VAL A 356 14.10 -1.87 -7.18
CA VAL A 356 15.33 -2.29 -6.51
C VAL A 356 16.03 -3.30 -7.40
N ASP A 357 17.29 -3.03 -7.71
CA ASP A 357 18.18 -3.86 -8.51
C ASP A 357 17.66 -4.24 -9.91
N GLY A 358 16.72 -3.43 -10.46
CA GLY A 358 16.07 -3.74 -11.75
C GLY A 358 15.23 -5.02 -11.73
N ARG A 359 14.89 -5.53 -10.57
CA ARG A 359 14.22 -6.82 -10.39
C ARG A 359 12.99 -6.74 -9.48
N TRP A 360 13.07 -5.98 -8.40
CA TRP A 360 11.99 -5.83 -7.44
C TRP A 360 11.24 -4.53 -7.71
N VAL A 361 9.96 -4.62 -7.97
CA VAL A 361 9.09 -3.46 -8.20
C VAL A 361 8.00 -3.42 -7.15
N ARG A 362 7.87 -2.29 -6.44
CA ARG A 362 6.72 -2.00 -5.59
C ARG A 362 5.83 -0.96 -6.28
N VAL A 363 4.55 -1.23 -6.37
CA VAL A 363 3.52 -0.29 -6.83
C VAL A 363 2.33 -0.38 -5.89
N GLY A 364 1.86 0.76 -5.38
CA GLY A 364 0.72 0.73 -4.46
C GLY A 364 0.21 2.11 -4.07
N SER A 365 -0.50 2.15 -2.97
CA SER A 365 -1.12 3.37 -2.45
C SER A 365 -0.27 4.06 -1.38
N THR A 366 0.78 3.41 -0.85
CA THR A 366 1.48 3.85 0.36
C THR A 366 2.50 4.94 0.09
N ASP A 367 2.29 6.08 0.72
CA ASP A 367 3.28 7.14 0.81
C ASP A 367 4.30 6.88 1.93
N PHE A 368 5.56 7.32 1.70
CA PHE A 368 6.62 7.32 2.71
C PHE A 368 6.37 8.43 3.74
N ASN A 369 5.34 8.26 4.54
CA ASN A 369 5.03 9.16 5.65
C ASN A 369 4.28 8.40 6.76
N PRO A 370 4.19 8.95 7.98
CA PRO A 370 3.53 8.27 9.11
C PRO A 370 2.06 7.90 8.86
N LEU A 371 1.34 8.65 8.03
CA LEU A 371 -0.06 8.34 7.70
C LEU A 371 -0.13 7.08 6.83
N GLY A 372 0.70 7.01 5.76
CA GLY A 372 0.73 5.87 4.86
C GLY A 372 1.26 4.61 5.53
N VAL A 373 2.44 4.67 6.16
CA VAL A 373 3.08 3.46 6.69
C VAL A 373 2.51 2.94 8.00
N ALA A 374 1.83 3.79 8.82
CA ALA A 374 1.45 3.43 10.19
C ALA A 374 -0.03 3.61 10.51
N ILE A 375 -0.77 4.48 9.83
CA ILE A 375 -2.10 4.91 10.29
C ILE A 375 -3.21 4.51 9.31
N ASN A 376 -3.01 4.68 8.01
CA ASN A 376 -4.04 4.38 7.03
C ASN A 376 -4.12 2.88 6.70
N TYR A 377 -5.24 2.50 6.09
CA TYR A 377 -5.33 1.26 5.34
C TYR A 377 -4.75 1.52 3.94
N GLU A 378 -3.76 0.73 3.56
CA GLU A 378 -3.03 0.83 2.31
C GLU A 378 -2.96 -0.55 1.64
N LEU A 379 -2.58 -0.59 0.37
CA LEU A 379 -2.31 -1.82 -0.34
C LEU A 379 -1.19 -1.61 -1.35
N ASP A 380 -0.13 -2.41 -1.21
CA ASP A 380 1.00 -2.41 -2.14
C ASP A 380 1.20 -3.80 -2.74
N ALA A 381 1.48 -3.84 -4.03
CA ALA A 381 2.01 -5.02 -4.71
C ALA A 381 3.54 -4.92 -4.74
N VAL A 382 4.22 -5.96 -4.24
CA VAL A 382 5.67 -6.15 -4.32
C VAL A 382 5.93 -7.30 -5.28
N ILE A 383 6.58 -7.00 -6.38
CA ILE A 383 6.68 -7.88 -7.55
C ILE A 383 8.14 -8.20 -7.82
N GLU A 384 8.48 -9.48 -7.91
CA GLU A 384 9.76 -9.94 -8.43
C GLU A 384 9.59 -10.37 -9.88
N ASP A 385 10.09 -9.55 -10.79
CA ASP A 385 10.07 -9.78 -12.23
C ASP A 385 11.13 -8.89 -12.89
N PRO A 386 12.23 -9.45 -13.43
CA PRO A 386 13.26 -8.66 -14.09
C PRO A 386 12.78 -7.87 -15.32
N ALA A 387 11.80 -8.39 -16.07
CA ALA A 387 11.27 -7.70 -17.24
C ALA A 387 10.42 -6.49 -16.82
N LEU A 388 9.63 -6.62 -15.75
CA LEU A 388 8.91 -5.51 -15.14
C LEU A 388 9.88 -4.51 -14.50
N GLY A 389 10.94 -5.00 -13.85
CA GLY A 389 12.00 -4.21 -13.25
C GLY A 389 12.66 -3.28 -14.26
N ALA A 390 13.07 -3.82 -15.41
CA ALA A 390 13.65 -3.03 -16.50
C ALA A 390 12.68 -1.96 -17.04
N LYS A 391 11.39 -2.28 -17.17
CA LYS A 391 10.35 -1.29 -17.55
C LYS A 391 10.19 -0.20 -16.51
N ALA A 392 10.22 -0.55 -15.22
CA ALA A 392 10.10 0.40 -14.12
C ALA A 392 11.34 1.32 -14.03
N GLU A 393 12.56 0.79 -14.26
CA GLU A 393 13.77 1.60 -14.37
C GLU A 393 13.69 2.57 -15.54
N ALA A 394 13.32 2.10 -16.74
CA ALA A 394 13.15 2.95 -17.91
C ALA A 394 12.11 4.07 -17.66
N MET A 395 11.00 3.74 -17.03
CA MET A 395 9.98 4.70 -16.64
C MET A 395 10.52 5.74 -15.67
N PHE A 396 11.26 5.31 -14.65
CA PHE A 396 11.86 6.21 -13.66
C PHE A 396 12.89 7.15 -14.31
N LEU A 397 13.74 6.65 -15.20
CA LEU A 397 14.73 7.47 -15.92
C LEU A 397 14.06 8.51 -16.82
N ALA A 398 12.98 8.16 -17.52
CA ALA A 398 12.19 9.11 -18.32
C ALA A 398 11.55 10.23 -17.43
N ASP A 399 11.14 9.89 -16.22
CA ASP A 399 10.67 10.89 -15.25
C ASP A 399 11.81 11.81 -14.76
N LEU A 400 13.05 11.30 -14.63
CA LEU A 400 14.21 12.12 -14.28
C LEU A 400 14.52 13.18 -15.36
N GLU A 401 14.34 12.89 -16.65
CA GLU A 401 14.54 13.84 -17.76
C GLU A 401 13.63 15.08 -17.60
N ARG A 402 12.43 14.88 -17.00
CA ARG A 402 11.46 15.94 -16.71
C ARG A 402 11.63 16.56 -15.31
N SER A 403 12.73 16.23 -14.64
CA SER A 403 12.98 16.61 -13.25
C SER A 403 14.19 17.53 -13.12
N LYS A 404 14.42 18.04 -11.93
CA LYS A 404 15.60 18.82 -11.57
C LYS A 404 16.36 18.08 -10.48
N GLU A 405 17.59 17.72 -10.74
CA GLU A 405 18.45 17.17 -9.69
C GLU A 405 18.75 18.24 -8.63
N ILE A 406 18.66 17.84 -7.40
CA ILE A 406 18.95 18.65 -6.21
C ILE A 406 20.34 18.29 -5.72
N THR A 407 21.19 19.29 -5.60
CA THR A 407 22.57 19.16 -5.10
C THR A 407 22.74 19.99 -3.84
N MET A 408 23.84 19.84 -3.13
CA MET A 408 24.19 20.64 -1.95
C MET A 408 24.25 22.16 -2.23
N ARG A 409 24.42 22.56 -3.51
CA ARG A 409 24.41 23.97 -3.95
C ARG A 409 22.99 24.48 -4.25
N SER A 410 22.00 23.62 -4.25
CA SER A 410 20.62 24.01 -4.56
C SER A 410 20.03 24.86 -3.41
N ARG A 411 19.36 25.97 -3.75
CA ARG A 411 18.78 26.91 -2.75
C ARG A 411 17.81 26.24 -1.78
N VAL A 412 17.15 25.17 -2.21
CA VAL A 412 16.14 24.42 -1.41
C VAL A 412 16.76 23.58 -0.31
N VAL A 413 18.09 23.36 -0.30
CA VAL A 413 18.78 22.53 0.71
C VAL A 413 19.04 23.30 2.00
N GLY A 414 18.94 24.62 1.99
CA GLY A 414 19.27 25.48 3.12
C GLY A 414 20.79 25.51 3.39
N ARG A 415 21.24 26.53 4.10
CA ARG A 415 22.64 26.63 4.59
C ARG A 415 22.80 25.92 5.93
#